data_095ad069ef63e53fa2c2c6c327e93593
#
_entry.id   095ad069ef63e53fa2c2c6c327e93593
#
_cell.length_a   1.000
_cell.length_b   1.000
_cell.length_c   1.000
_cell.angle_alpha   90.00
_cell.angle_beta   90.00
_cell.angle_gamma   90.00
#
_symmetry.space_group_name_H-M   'P 1'
#
loop_
_entity.id
_entity.type
_entity.pdbx_description
1 polymer ?
#
loop_
_entity_poly.entity_id
_entity_poly.type
_entity_poly.pdbx_seq_one_letter_code
_entity_poly.pdbx_strand_id
1 'polypeptide(L)'
;MIVDNITKIALSESKLNVYMAKFNIFKNRKIIFPHEETIKENHITDTIIKNSVIVFGVNIETFDEQLMINDEIFILDGHHRFQYIIENSIDDFFEVVFVDINDIKIESYNSELLISDDTFLQKISNEKGFSVSNNSKYFISLNKIKYYSEDISDINELYSFKKELLEDLIILPIRNDDNTKKSLVNFTPLTAQNFDKNKVFPYKSTWITPRFDV
;
A
#
# COMPACT_ATOMS: atom_id res chain seq x y z
N MET A 1 -22.71 11.66 -1.86
CA MET A 1 -22.32 13.04 -2.27
C MET A 1 -21.93 12.99 -3.74
N ILE A 2 -22.57 13.81 -4.58
CA ILE A 2 -22.32 13.85 -6.02
C ILE A 2 -20.95 14.51 -6.24
N VAL A 3 -20.11 13.90 -7.04
CA VAL A 3 -18.75 14.41 -7.31
C VAL A 3 -18.79 15.23 -8.59
N ASP A 4 -19.03 16.52 -8.49
CA ASP A 4 -19.29 17.43 -9.60
C ASP A 4 -18.08 17.74 -10.50
N ASN A 5 -16.91 17.17 -10.27
CA ASN A 5 -15.67 17.48 -11.01
C ASN A 5 -14.90 16.23 -11.44
N ILE A 6 -15.61 15.15 -11.72
CA ILE A 6 -15.04 13.93 -12.29
C ILE A 6 -15.61 13.71 -13.68
N THR A 7 -14.74 13.62 -14.67
CA THR A 7 -15.11 13.21 -16.02
C THR A 7 -14.62 11.79 -16.25
N LYS A 8 -15.52 10.88 -16.57
CA LYS A 8 -15.19 9.49 -16.90
C LYS A 8 -14.50 9.44 -18.26
N ILE A 9 -13.32 8.85 -18.31
CA ILE A 9 -12.65 8.48 -19.53
C ILE A 9 -12.76 6.97 -19.68
N ALA A 10 -13.43 6.51 -20.72
CA ALA A 10 -13.47 5.09 -21.08
C ALA A 10 -12.17 4.71 -21.79
N LEU A 11 -11.32 3.95 -21.14
CA LEU A 11 -10.23 3.25 -21.84
C LEU A 11 -10.79 1.96 -22.41
N SER A 12 -10.57 1.72 -23.69
CA SER A 12 -11.27 0.72 -24.49
C SER A 12 -10.97 -0.75 -24.15
N GLU A 13 -10.03 -1.06 -23.25
CA GLU A 13 -9.61 -2.44 -22.98
C GLU A 13 -9.40 -2.76 -21.48
N SER A 14 -9.40 -1.80 -20.57
CA SER A 14 -9.26 -2.09 -19.14
C SER A 14 -10.62 -2.17 -18.45
N LYS A 15 -10.77 -3.12 -17.53
CA LYS A 15 -11.96 -3.25 -16.67
C LYS A 15 -12.11 -2.07 -15.68
N LEU A 16 -11.15 -1.16 -15.66
CA LEU A 16 -11.08 -0.03 -14.74
C LEU A 16 -11.52 1.24 -15.44
N ASN A 17 -12.31 2.03 -14.74
CA ASN A 17 -12.69 3.35 -15.22
C ASN A 17 -11.65 4.36 -14.75
N VAL A 18 -10.99 5.00 -15.70
CA VAL A 18 -10.13 6.16 -15.44
C VAL A 18 -10.97 7.41 -15.49
N TYR A 19 -10.75 8.30 -14.53
CA TYR A 19 -11.44 9.56 -14.40
C TYR A 19 -10.44 10.71 -14.42
N MET A 20 -10.85 11.85 -14.96
CA MET A 20 -10.13 13.11 -14.75
C MET A 20 -10.68 13.79 -13.53
N ALA A 21 -9.83 14.05 -12.54
CA ALA A 21 -10.23 14.68 -11.30
C ALA A 21 -9.43 15.96 -11.05
N LYS A 22 -10.06 16.93 -10.36
CA LYS A 22 -9.40 18.10 -9.79
C LYS A 22 -9.16 17.88 -8.29
N PHE A 23 -8.12 18.48 -7.77
CA PHE A 23 -7.78 18.38 -6.34
C PHE A 23 -8.92 18.85 -5.41
N ASN A 24 -9.78 19.75 -5.85
CA ASN A 24 -10.88 20.26 -5.04
C ASN A 24 -11.84 19.19 -4.52
N ILE A 25 -11.99 18.05 -5.22
CA ILE A 25 -12.84 16.93 -4.77
C ILE A 25 -12.30 16.28 -3.49
N PHE A 26 -11.00 16.44 -3.22
CA PHE A 26 -10.32 15.83 -2.08
C PHE A 26 -10.23 16.75 -0.86
N LYS A 27 -10.48 18.08 -1.02
CA LYS A 27 -10.26 19.10 0.03
C LYS A 27 -10.98 18.84 1.35
N ASN A 28 -12.17 18.24 1.30
CA ASN A 28 -13.01 18.00 2.46
C ASN A 28 -13.08 16.51 2.85
N ARG A 29 -12.17 15.70 2.31
CA ARG A 29 -12.14 14.27 2.57
C ARG A 29 -10.94 13.90 3.44
N LYS A 30 -11.12 12.89 4.27
CA LYS A 30 -10.04 12.28 5.02
C LYS A 30 -9.25 11.37 4.09
N ILE A 31 -8.04 11.80 3.75
CA ILE A 31 -7.13 11.02 2.91
C ILE A 31 -6.19 10.26 3.82
N ILE A 32 -6.11 8.96 3.61
CA ILE A 32 -5.30 8.04 4.41
C ILE A 32 -4.11 7.60 3.58
N PHE A 33 -2.93 7.91 4.08
CA PHE A 33 -1.65 7.45 3.56
C PHE A 33 -1.21 6.26 4.41
N PRO A 34 -1.28 5.03 3.90
CA PRO A 34 -1.00 3.85 4.71
C PRO A 34 0.49 3.60 4.95
N HIS A 35 1.38 4.34 4.29
CA HIS A 35 2.82 4.14 4.37
C HIS A 35 3.58 5.39 4.78
N GLU A 36 4.70 5.18 5.51
CA GLU A 36 5.74 6.21 5.63
C GLU A 36 6.29 6.47 4.23
N GLU A 37 6.12 7.69 3.79
CA GLU A 37 6.78 8.16 2.59
C GLU A 37 8.13 8.74 3.00
N THR A 38 9.18 8.06 2.63
CA THR A 38 10.45 8.74 2.45
C THR A 38 10.30 9.55 1.18
N ILE A 39 9.86 10.79 1.31
CA ILE A 39 9.95 11.78 0.24
C ILE A 39 11.44 12.05 0.04
N LYS A 40 12.10 11.13 -0.61
CA LYS A 40 13.42 11.36 -1.17
C LYS A 40 13.22 11.98 -2.54
N GLU A 41 13.22 13.31 -2.48
CA GLU A 41 13.71 14.21 -3.52
C GLU A 41 13.34 13.92 -4.98
N ASN A 42 12.40 14.78 -5.53
CA ASN A 42 12.77 15.62 -6.65
C ASN A 42 12.84 15.03 -8.06
N HIS A 43 12.23 13.89 -8.32
CA HIS A 43 12.05 13.47 -9.72
C HIS A 43 10.60 13.53 -10.20
N ILE A 44 9.69 14.08 -9.38
CA ILE A 44 8.30 14.27 -9.80
C ILE A 44 8.24 15.61 -10.54
N THR A 45 7.98 15.55 -11.82
CA THR A 45 7.75 16.71 -12.67
C THR A 45 6.26 16.79 -13.03
N ASP A 46 5.80 17.96 -13.42
CA ASP A 46 4.43 18.15 -13.93
C ASP A 46 4.08 17.15 -15.05
N THR A 47 5.07 16.77 -15.85
CA THR A 47 4.92 15.77 -16.92
C THR A 47 4.62 14.38 -16.37
N ILE A 48 5.26 13.98 -15.27
CA ILE A 48 5.01 12.68 -14.62
C ILE A 48 3.62 12.65 -14.01
N ILE A 49 3.18 13.76 -13.42
CA ILE A 49 1.82 13.86 -12.84
C ILE A 49 0.76 13.74 -13.93
N LYS A 50 0.97 14.41 -15.06
CA LYS A 50 0.01 14.39 -16.18
C LYS A 50 -0.11 13.04 -16.89
N ASN A 51 0.93 12.22 -16.83
CA ASN A 51 1.00 10.95 -17.56
C ASN A 51 0.88 9.70 -16.67
N SER A 52 0.48 9.85 -15.43
CA SER A 52 0.47 8.74 -14.48
C SER A 52 -0.78 8.76 -13.62
N VAL A 53 -1.49 7.67 -13.62
CA VAL A 53 -2.73 7.51 -12.87
C VAL A 53 -2.46 7.37 -11.37
N ILE A 54 -3.30 7.99 -10.54
CA ILE A 54 -3.31 7.80 -9.09
C ILE A 54 -4.47 6.87 -8.75
N VAL A 55 -4.20 5.83 -7.97
CA VAL A 55 -5.21 4.83 -7.60
C VAL A 55 -5.67 5.08 -6.16
N PHE A 56 -6.97 5.25 -6.01
CA PHE A 56 -7.63 5.41 -4.72
C PHE A 56 -8.54 4.24 -4.41
N GLY A 57 -8.41 3.71 -3.19
CA GLY A 57 -9.38 2.81 -2.58
C GLY A 57 -10.48 3.60 -1.89
N VAL A 58 -11.70 3.30 -2.21
CA VAL A 58 -12.90 3.98 -1.70
C VAL A 58 -14.02 2.96 -1.50
N ASN A 59 -15.00 3.27 -0.67
CA ASN A 59 -16.27 2.57 -0.76
C ASN A 59 -17.09 3.24 -1.88
N ILE A 60 -17.38 2.49 -2.91
CA ILE A 60 -18.08 2.99 -4.09
C ILE A 60 -19.57 2.69 -3.96
N GLU A 61 -20.36 3.74 -4.02
CA GLU A 61 -21.80 3.63 -4.19
C GLU A 61 -22.17 4.26 -5.54
N THR A 62 -22.91 3.53 -6.37
CA THR A 62 -23.43 4.06 -7.62
C THR A 62 -24.92 4.31 -7.47
N PHE A 63 -25.34 5.52 -7.75
CA PHE A 63 -26.73 5.91 -7.81
C PHE A 63 -26.97 6.69 -9.12
N ASP A 64 -27.91 6.25 -9.93
CA ASP A 64 -28.28 6.88 -11.22
C ASP A 64 -27.07 7.21 -12.14
N GLU A 65 -26.14 6.25 -12.31
CA GLU A 65 -24.92 6.41 -13.12
C GLU A 65 -23.89 7.42 -12.58
N GLN A 66 -24.11 7.97 -11.39
CA GLN A 66 -23.18 8.89 -10.76
C GLN A 66 -22.31 8.16 -9.76
N LEU A 67 -21.01 8.45 -9.79
CA LEU A 67 -20.07 7.92 -8.81
C LEU A 67 -20.20 8.66 -7.49
N MET A 68 -20.56 7.95 -6.42
CA MET A 68 -20.55 8.45 -5.06
C MET A 68 -19.34 7.90 -4.33
N ILE A 69 -18.56 8.79 -3.72
CA ILE A 69 -17.35 8.45 -2.98
C ILE A 69 -17.54 8.89 -1.53
N ASN A 70 -17.23 7.99 -0.58
CA ASN A 70 -17.31 8.31 0.84
C ASN A 70 -16.28 9.36 1.27
N ASP A 71 -16.41 9.85 2.51
CA ASP A 71 -15.54 10.89 3.06
C ASP A 71 -14.11 10.38 3.34
N GLU A 72 -13.90 9.05 3.41
CA GLU A 72 -12.58 8.43 3.60
C GLU A 72 -12.08 7.85 2.29
N ILE A 73 -10.84 8.19 1.93
CA ILE A 73 -10.16 7.77 0.71
C ILE A 73 -8.78 7.26 1.07
N PHE A 74 -8.46 6.06 0.60
CA PHE A 74 -7.14 5.45 0.79
C PHE A 74 -6.32 5.62 -0.49
N ILE A 75 -5.09 6.10 -0.40
CA ILE A 75 -4.18 6.07 -1.54
C ILE A 75 -3.59 4.67 -1.65
N LEU A 76 -3.79 4.02 -2.78
CA LEU A 76 -3.29 2.67 -3.05
C LEU A 76 -2.03 2.68 -3.93
N ASP A 77 -1.98 3.59 -4.89
CA ASP A 77 -0.80 3.87 -5.71
C ASP A 77 -0.71 5.35 -6.06
N GLY A 78 0.51 5.84 -6.32
CA GLY A 78 0.74 7.23 -6.65
C GLY A 78 0.87 8.18 -5.46
N HIS A 79 1.24 7.67 -4.27
CA HIS A 79 1.42 8.44 -3.04
C HIS A 79 2.26 9.70 -3.25
N HIS A 80 3.47 9.58 -3.82
CA HIS A 80 4.37 10.72 -4.06
C HIS A 80 3.76 11.75 -5.02
N ARG A 81 3.07 11.28 -6.08
CA ARG A 81 2.41 12.15 -7.05
C ARG A 81 1.29 12.96 -6.41
N PHE A 82 0.48 12.29 -5.61
CA PHE A 82 -0.61 12.95 -4.92
C PHE A 82 -0.11 13.92 -3.85
N GLN A 83 0.94 13.56 -3.10
CA GLN A 83 1.58 14.45 -2.14
C GLN A 83 2.11 15.72 -2.83
N TYR A 84 2.76 15.57 -3.99
CA TYR A 84 3.23 16.70 -4.79
C TYR A 84 2.09 17.60 -5.23
N ILE A 85 0.94 17.04 -5.65
CA ILE A 85 -0.25 17.83 -6.03
C ILE A 85 -0.75 18.65 -4.84
N ILE A 86 -0.77 18.06 -3.64
CA ILE A 86 -1.18 18.77 -2.41
C ILE A 86 -0.22 19.92 -2.10
N GLU A 87 1.07 19.64 -2.04
CA GLU A 87 2.10 20.60 -1.62
C GLU A 87 2.21 21.78 -2.57
N ASN A 88 2.05 21.55 -3.86
CA ASN A 88 2.13 22.58 -4.87
C ASN A 88 0.78 23.20 -5.24
N SER A 89 -0.29 22.82 -4.57
CA SER A 89 -1.66 23.34 -4.79
C SER A 89 -2.06 23.30 -6.28
N ILE A 90 -1.73 22.20 -6.96
CA ILE A 90 -2.02 22.04 -8.38
C ILE A 90 -3.54 21.96 -8.58
N ASP A 91 -4.10 22.93 -9.29
CA ASP A 91 -5.55 23.01 -9.61
C ASP A 91 -5.83 22.56 -11.05
N ASP A 92 -5.01 21.71 -11.61
CA ASP A 92 -5.21 21.12 -12.94
C ASP A 92 -5.91 19.75 -12.81
N PHE A 93 -6.39 19.21 -13.91
CA PHE A 93 -6.90 17.88 -13.97
C PHE A 93 -5.76 16.84 -13.97
N PHE A 94 -5.95 15.77 -13.22
CA PHE A 94 -5.07 14.61 -13.23
C PHE A 94 -5.88 13.32 -13.29
N GLU A 95 -5.25 12.27 -13.79
CA GLU A 95 -5.90 10.97 -13.97
C GLU A 95 -5.99 10.21 -12.64
N VAL A 96 -7.16 9.68 -12.35
CA VAL A 96 -7.43 8.89 -11.15
C VAL A 96 -8.22 7.64 -11.49
N VAL A 97 -7.97 6.58 -10.72
CA VAL A 97 -8.81 5.38 -10.68
C VAL A 97 -9.37 5.22 -9.29
N PHE A 98 -10.67 5.04 -9.18
CA PHE A 98 -11.33 4.67 -7.95
C PHE A 98 -11.64 3.19 -7.98
N VAL A 99 -11.23 2.48 -6.95
CA VAL A 99 -11.45 1.04 -6.78
C VAL A 99 -12.23 0.82 -5.50
N ASP A 100 -13.24 -0.04 -5.55
CA ASP A 100 -13.88 -0.45 -4.31
C ASP A 100 -12.87 -1.20 -3.45
N ILE A 101 -12.68 -0.71 -2.22
CA ILE A 101 -11.71 -1.30 -1.29
C ILE A 101 -12.04 -2.76 -0.96
N ASN A 102 -13.29 -3.18 -1.16
CA ASN A 102 -13.74 -4.55 -0.96
C ASN A 102 -13.37 -5.48 -2.13
N ASP A 103 -13.10 -4.92 -3.30
CA ASP A 103 -12.76 -5.67 -4.52
C ASP A 103 -11.25 -5.92 -4.68
N ILE A 104 -10.44 -5.30 -3.83
CA ILE A 104 -8.99 -5.46 -3.88
C ILE A 104 -8.48 -6.41 -2.80
N LYS A 105 -7.45 -7.16 -3.14
CA LYS A 105 -6.69 -7.96 -2.19
C LYS A 105 -5.44 -7.19 -1.80
N ILE A 106 -5.32 -6.91 -0.51
CA ILE A 106 -4.13 -6.29 0.07
C ILE A 106 -3.23 -7.41 0.60
N GLU A 107 -2.00 -7.46 0.12
CA GLU A 107 -1.00 -8.43 0.51
C GLU A 107 0.21 -7.75 1.13
N SER A 108 0.98 -8.47 1.94
CA SER A 108 2.29 -8.00 2.38
C SER A 108 3.24 -7.91 1.19
N TYR A 109 4.03 -6.85 1.14
CA TYR A 109 5.10 -6.71 0.17
C TYR A 109 6.19 -7.76 0.45
N ASN A 110 6.61 -8.50 -0.56
CA ASN A 110 7.72 -9.46 -0.42
C ASN A 110 9.02 -8.73 -0.13
N SER A 111 9.86 -9.40 0.64
CA SER A 111 11.23 -8.95 0.89
C SER A 111 12.21 -10.07 0.60
N GLU A 112 13.33 -9.72 0.00
CA GLU A 112 14.47 -10.60 -0.15
C GLU A 112 15.26 -10.62 1.15
N LEU A 113 15.69 -11.81 1.58
CA LEU A 113 16.57 -11.96 2.73
C LEU A 113 18.03 -11.71 2.33
N LEU A 114 18.73 -10.85 3.08
CA LEU A 114 20.12 -10.46 2.81
C LEU A 114 21.14 -11.23 3.65
N ILE A 115 20.69 -12.00 4.62
CA ILE A 115 21.51 -12.87 5.49
C ILE A 115 21.11 -14.34 5.29
N SER A 116 21.78 -15.27 5.96
CA SER A 116 21.39 -16.69 5.86
C SER A 116 20.07 -16.97 6.57
N ASP A 117 19.34 -17.98 6.08
CA ASP A 117 18.06 -18.40 6.66
C ASP A 117 18.20 -18.72 8.16
N ASP A 118 19.26 -19.45 8.54
CA ASP A 118 19.50 -19.83 9.94
C ASP A 118 19.73 -18.61 10.83
N THR A 119 20.52 -17.64 10.37
CA THR A 119 20.77 -16.40 11.12
C THR A 119 19.49 -15.60 11.30
N PHE A 120 18.67 -15.54 10.24
CA PHE A 120 17.38 -14.86 10.30
C PHE A 120 16.44 -15.53 11.29
N LEU A 121 16.31 -16.86 11.23
CA LEU A 121 15.45 -17.62 12.13
C LEU A 121 15.86 -17.46 13.60
N GLN A 122 17.17 -17.47 13.87
CA GLN A 122 17.69 -17.19 15.21
C GLN A 122 17.33 -15.77 15.67
N LYS A 123 17.49 -14.76 14.80
CA LYS A 123 17.16 -13.38 15.13
C LYS A 123 15.69 -13.23 15.49
N ILE A 124 14.77 -13.66 14.62
CA ILE A 124 13.33 -13.48 14.86
C ILE A 124 12.85 -14.29 16.07
N SER A 125 13.46 -15.46 16.32
CA SER A 125 13.16 -16.26 17.52
C SER A 125 13.65 -15.59 18.81
N ASN A 126 14.88 -15.11 18.82
CA ASN A 126 15.47 -14.50 20.03
C ASN A 126 14.86 -13.15 20.39
N GLU A 127 14.53 -12.34 19.41
CA GLU A 127 14.06 -10.97 19.64
C GLU A 127 12.55 -10.86 19.83
N LYS A 128 11.78 -11.74 19.18
CA LYS A 128 10.31 -11.68 19.15
C LYS A 128 9.62 -13.04 19.26
N GLY A 129 10.31 -14.07 19.75
CA GLY A 129 9.71 -15.39 20.04
C GLY A 129 9.08 -16.12 18.85
N PHE A 130 9.46 -15.81 17.61
CA PHE A 130 8.87 -16.47 16.44
C PHE A 130 9.27 -17.94 16.34
N SER A 131 8.27 -18.81 16.19
CA SER A 131 8.46 -20.25 15.97
C SER A 131 7.35 -20.87 15.12
N VAL A 132 7.59 -22.05 14.55
CA VAL A 132 6.57 -22.79 13.80
C VAL A 132 5.50 -23.42 14.71
N SER A 133 5.81 -23.60 15.99
CA SER A 133 4.91 -24.27 16.96
C SER A 133 3.91 -23.33 17.62
N ASN A 134 4.12 -22.02 17.54
CA ASN A 134 3.20 -21.04 18.11
C ASN A 134 1.93 -20.94 17.25
N ASN A 135 0.82 -20.64 17.90
CA ASN A 135 -0.48 -20.48 17.24
C ASN A 135 -1.00 -19.06 17.50
N SER A 136 -0.48 -18.12 16.77
CA SER A 136 -0.83 -16.70 16.87
C SER A 136 -1.48 -16.21 15.57
N LYS A 137 -2.06 -15.02 15.63
CA LYS A 137 -2.64 -14.35 14.47
C LYS A 137 -1.55 -13.78 13.53
N TYR A 138 -0.41 -13.40 14.10
CA TYR A 138 0.64 -12.68 13.38
C TYR A 138 1.81 -13.59 13.07
N PHE A 139 2.26 -13.54 11.82
CA PHE A 139 3.35 -14.38 11.35
C PHE A 139 4.35 -13.61 10.49
N ILE A 140 5.58 -14.14 10.47
CA ILE A 140 6.57 -13.92 9.43
C ILE A 140 6.71 -15.23 8.67
N SER A 141 6.74 -15.20 7.36
CA SER A 141 7.05 -16.39 6.56
C SER A 141 8.42 -16.26 5.91
N LEU A 142 9.17 -17.36 5.93
CA LEU A 142 10.41 -17.54 5.19
C LEU A 142 10.19 -18.70 4.21
N ASN A 143 10.36 -18.44 2.92
CA ASN A 143 10.17 -19.43 1.86
C ASN A 143 8.81 -20.17 1.98
N LYS A 144 7.74 -19.46 2.29
CA LYS A 144 6.35 -19.94 2.51
C LYS A 144 6.12 -20.69 3.83
N ILE A 145 7.15 -20.98 4.62
CA ILE A 145 6.98 -21.53 5.97
C ILE A 145 6.65 -20.39 6.92
N LYS A 146 5.56 -20.53 7.67
CA LYS A 146 5.10 -19.50 8.61
C LYS A 146 5.65 -19.75 10.00
N TYR A 147 6.15 -18.69 10.62
CA TYR A 147 6.62 -18.61 11.99
C TYR A 147 5.73 -17.61 12.72
N TYR A 148 5.17 -18.01 13.84
CA TYR A 148 4.22 -17.22 14.62
C TYR A 148 4.86 -16.77 15.93
N SER A 149 4.41 -15.64 16.46
CA SER A 149 4.88 -15.12 17.75
C SER A 149 3.70 -14.77 18.65
N GLU A 150 3.79 -15.15 19.91
CA GLU A 150 2.86 -14.74 20.97
C GLU A 150 3.28 -13.40 21.58
N ASP A 151 4.52 -12.97 21.36
CA ASP A 151 5.06 -11.69 21.83
C ASP A 151 4.60 -10.51 20.98
N ILE A 152 4.01 -10.76 19.81
CA ILE A 152 3.42 -9.74 18.93
C ILE A 152 1.93 -9.63 19.23
N SER A 153 1.54 -8.53 19.87
CA SER A 153 0.17 -8.31 20.31
C SER A 153 -0.72 -7.72 19.22
N ASP A 154 -0.15 -6.92 18.33
CA ASP A 154 -0.88 -6.27 17.23
C ASP A 154 -0.07 -6.15 15.94
N ILE A 155 -0.76 -5.72 14.87
CA ILE A 155 -0.17 -5.58 13.53
C ILE A 155 0.89 -4.45 13.49
N ASN A 156 0.77 -3.44 14.35
CA ASN A 156 1.71 -2.31 14.35
C ASN A 156 3.06 -2.76 14.92
N GLU A 157 3.06 -3.60 15.97
CA GLU A 157 4.29 -4.20 16.50
C GLU A 157 4.99 -5.07 15.46
N LEU A 158 4.22 -5.87 14.68
CA LEU A 158 4.78 -6.66 13.59
C LEU A 158 5.46 -5.78 12.54
N TYR A 159 4.81 -4.69 12.16
CA TYR A 159 5.35 -3.81 11.13
C TYR A 159 6.42 -2.86 11.66
N SER A 160 6.44 -2.56 12.96
CA SER A 160 7.59 -1.91 13.61
C SER A 160 8.82 -2.81 13.56
N PHE A 161 8.65 -4.09 13.84
CA PHE A 161 9.73 -5.05 13.71
C PHE A 161 10.19 -5.23 12.24
N LYS A 162 9.25 -5.21 11.28
CA LYS A 162 9.60 -5.15 9.86
C LYS A 162 10.47 -3.95 9.53
N LYS A 163 10.17 -2.77 10.11
CA LYS A 163 10.96 -1.54 9.93
C LYS A 163 12.38 -1.72 10.45
N GLU A 164 12.54 -2.28 11.65
CA GLU A 164 13.86 -2.60 12.22
C GLU A 164 14.67 -3.51 11.30
N LEU A 165 14.05 -4.57 10.77
CA LEU A 165 14.71 -5.48 9.82
C LEU A 165 15.14 -4.80 8.50
N LEU A 166 14.38 -3.80 8.04
CA LEU A 166 14.71 -3.00 6.86
C LEU A 166 15.86 -2.02 7.15
N GLU A 167 15.86 -1.36 8.30
CA GLU A 167 16.88 -0.41 8.74
C GLU A 167 18.23 -1.13 8.99
N ASP A 168 18.18 -2.33 9.57
CA ASP A 168 19.35 -3.19 9.80
C ASP A 168 19.87 -3.87 8.52
N LEU A 169 19.25 -3.64 7.36
CA LEU A 169 19.57 -4.30 6.11
C LEU A 169 19.54 -5.84 6.19
N ILE A 170 18.64 -6.39 6.98
CA ILE A 170 18.37 -7.83 7.07
C ILE A 170 17.51 -8.29 5.91
N ILE A 171 16.53 -7.45 5.54
CA ILE A 171 15.63 -7.67 4.43
C ILE A 171 15.61 -6.46 3.48
N LEU A 172 15.31 -6.71 2.20
CA LEU A 172 15.15 -5.68 1.18
C LEU A 172 13.82 -5.89 0.45
N PRO A 173 12.93 -4.87 0.36
CA PRO A 173 11.68 -5.00 -0.38
C PRO A 173 11.92 -5.27 -1.86
N ILE A 174 11.19 -6.23 -2.41
CA ILE A 174 11.21 -6.57 -3.83
C ILE A 174 9.79 -6.60 -4.38
N ARG A 175 9.62 -6.53 -5.70
CA ARG A 175 8.32 -6.70 -6.32
C ARG A 175 7.80 -8.11 -6.09
N ASN A 176 6.50 -8.24 -5.84
CA ASN A 176 5.89 -9.55 -5.58
C ASN A 176 5.89 -10.48 -6.80
N ASP A 177 6.06 -9.93 -7.99
CA ASP A 177 6.20 -10.65 -9.26
C ASP A 177 7.65 -10.99 -9.62
N ASP A 178 8.63 -10.53 -8.86
CA ASP A 178 10.04 -10.85 -9.10
C ASP A 178 10.33 -12.33 -8.77
N ASN A 179 10.76 -13.07 -9.79
CA ASN A 179 11.24 -14.45 -9.67
C ASN A 179 12.69 -14.46 -9.21
N THR A 180 12.94 -14.24 -7.93
CA THR A 180 14.28 -14.35 -7.37
C THR A 180 14.58 -15.78 -6.93
N LYS A 181 15.87 -16.21 -6.99
CA LYS A 181 16.35 -17.47 -6.39
C LYS A 181 16.70 -17.32 -4.90
N LYS A 182 16.47 -16.16 -4.33
CA LYS A 182 16.82 -15.81 -2.95
C LYS A 182 15.69 -16.14 -2.02
N SER A 183 16.01 -16.29 -0.74
CA SER A 183 15.02 -16.53 0.29
C SER A 183 14.06 -15.35 0.44
N LEU A 184 12.77 -15.64 0.43
CA LEU A 184 11.71 -14.66 0.48
C LEU A 184 11.10 -14.59 1.87
N VAL A 185 11.03 -13.36 2.40
CA VAL A 185 10.37 -13.04 3.67
C VAL A 185 9.07 -12.30 3.37
N ASN A 186 8.00 -12.74 4.03
CA ASN A 186 6.70 -12.08 3.97
C ASN A 186 6.10 -11.96 5.37
N PHE A 187 5.16 -11.06 5.56
CA PHE A 187 4.54 -10.75 6.85
C PHE A 187 3.03 -10.96 6.77
N THR A 188 2.35 -11.10 7.90
CA THR A 188 0.90 -11.02 7.95
C THR A 188 0.46 -9.77 7.18
N PRO A 189 -0.41 -9.89 6.16
CA PRO A 189 -0.80 -8.76 5.35
C PRO A 189 -1.61 -7.74 6.14
N LEU A 190 -1.47 -6.48 5.78
CA LEU A 190 -2.38 -5.43 6.23
C LEU A 190 -3.74 -5.62 5.56
N THR A 191 -4.79 -5.17 6.24
CA THR A 191 -6.15 -5.09 5.68
C THR A 191 -6.59 -3.63 5.65
N ALA A 192 -7.66 -3.33 4.92
CA ALA A 192 -8.23 -1.98 4.89
C ALA A 192 -8.56 -1.44 6.29
N GLN A 193 -8.97 -2.32 7.21
CA GLN A 193 -9.26 -1.97 8.61
C GLN A 193 -8.03 -1.53 9.41
N ASN A 194 -6.83 -1.88 8.96
CA ASN A 194 -5.59 -1.44 9.60
C ASN A 194 -5.20 -0.02 9.20
N PHE A 195 -5.76 0.51 8.11
CA PHE A 195 -5.43 1.85 7.64
C PHE A 195 -6.17 2.90 8.46
N ASP A 196 -5.40 3.72 9.13
CA ASP A 196 -5.87 4.87 9.89
C ASP A 196 -4.87 6.01 9.69
N LYS A 197 -5.36 7.26 9.62
CA LYS A 197 -4.51 8.44 9.47
C LYS A 197 -3.45 8.61 10.55
N ASN A 198 -3.65 7.95 11.70
CA ASN A 198 -2.73 8.00 12.84
C ASN A 198 -1.73 6.83 12.84
N LYS A 199 -1.84 5.92 11.87
CA LYS A 199 -0.99 4.72 11.77
C LYS A 199 -0.27 4.74 10.44
N VAL A 200 1.02 4.94 10.49
CA VAL A 200 1.88 4.98 9.31
C VAL A 200 2.74 3.73 9.32
N PHE A 201 2.62 2.95 8.26
CA PHE A 201 3.39 1.72 8.10
C PHE A 201 4.68 1.98 7.32
N PRO A 202 5.72 1.15 7.51
CA PRO A 202 6.97 1.29 6.77
C PRO A 202 6.76 1.25 5.25
N TYR A 203 7.67 1.90 4.54
CA TYR A 203 7.70 1.87 3.08
C TYR A 203 7.60 0.45 2.52
N LYS A 204 6.81 0.28 1.45
CA LYS A 204 6.53 -1.02 0.84
C LYS A 204 6.01 -2.08 1.82
N SER A 205 5.11 -1.69 2.71
CA SER A 205 4.44 -2.63 3.60
C SER A 205 3.36 -3.43 2.90
N THR A 206 2.64 -2.84 1.94
CA THR A 206 1.55 -3.48 1.24
C THR A 206 1.79 -3.63 -0.25
N TRP A 207 1.20 -4.65 -0.81
CA TRP A 207 1.05 -4.91 -2.23
C TRP A 207 -0.44 -5.09 -2.55
N ILE A 208 -0.90 -4.58 -3.68
CA ILE A 208 -2.30 -4.66 -4.08
C ILE A 208 -2.42 -5.54 -5.31
N THR A 209 -3.39 -6.45 -5.28
CA THR A 209 -3.73 -7.29 -6.42
C THR A 209 -5.22 -7.20 -6.76
N PRO A 210 -5.59 -7.18 -8.04
CA PRO A 210 -4.71 -7.14 -9.19
C PRO A 210 -3.94 -5.83 -9.26
N ARG A 211 -2.72 -5.88 -9.80
CA ARG A 211 -1.97 -4.66 -10.06
C ARG A 211 -2.62 -3.92 -11.21
N PHE A 212 -2.77 -2.63 -11.04
CA PHE A 212 -3.28 -1.76 -12.09
C PHE A 212 -2.10 -1.34 -12.96
N ASP A 213 -1.84 -2.12 -14.01
CA ASP A 213 -0.95 -1.67 -15.09
C ASP A 213 -1.75 -0.67 -15.93
N VAL A 214 -1.53 0.61 -15.65
CA VAL A 214 -2.17 1.73 -16.32
C VAL A 214 -1.12 2.47 -17.13
#